data_8ae40ffbb6dee52ca7df4ee12f736962
#
_entry.id   8ae40ffbb6dee52ca7df4ee12f736962
#
_cell.length_a   1.000
_cell.length_b   1.000
_cell.length_c   1.000
_cell.angle_alpha   90.00
_cell.angle_beta   90.00
_cell.angle_gamma   90.00
#
_symmetry.space_group_name_H-M   'P 1'
#
loop_
_entity.id
_entity.type
_entity.pdbx_description
1 polymer ?
#
loop_
_entity_poly.entity_id
_entity_poly.type
_entity_poly.pdbx_seq_one_letter_code
_entity_poly.pdbx_strand_id
1 'polypeptide(L)'
;MKPSTRIERTHWNAGRTRLVGADAVGVACLSGPVMAAAVVMPPFGRRIPGIRDSKMLSRAQRERLFPIIMRRASFVGIGAASVAEIDRLNIYHATNLAMRRAICRIPRREHVLIDGLRVHGLEEHVGSYTAIVRGDAHCYSIAAASIVAKVMRDRLMDRLAARYPHYGWEHNVGYATLDHRRGIEEHGITRFHRRSFARVRAVEVGTQLELELATPGLSGVRSSPSRPEPIPSVRQRRHRAGIQAR
;
A
#
# COMPACT_ATOMS: atom_id res chain seq x y z
N MET A 1 -6.29 -8.24 -22.21
CA MET A 1 -6.75 -7.00 -22.87
C MET A 1 -5.58 -6.04 -22.95
N LYS A 2 -5.50 -5.18 -23.99
CA LYS A 2 -4.45 -4.16 -24.08
C LYS A 2 -5.05 -2.82 -23.61
N PRO A 3 -4.42 -2.09 -22.68
CA PRO A 3 -4.92 -0.78 -22.25
C PRO A 3 -4.96 0.20 -23.43
N SER A 4 -5.96 1.05 -23.44
CA SER A 4 -6.16 2.05 -24.49
C SER A 4 -6.03 3.45 -23.89
N THR A 5 -5.94 4.46 -24.75
CA THR A 5 -6.00 5.87 -24.34
C THR A 5 -7.42 6.46 -24.45
N ARG A 6 -8.45 5.62 -24.46
CA ARG A 6 -9.84 6.08 -24.64
C ARG A 6 -10.28 7.02 -23.50
N ILE A 7 -10.00 6.60 -22.26
CA ILE A 7 -10.33 7.38 -21.08
C ILE A 7 -9.51 8.67 -21.04
N GLU A 8 -8.20 8.56 -21.29
CA GLU A 8 -7.34 9.73 -21.33
C GLU A 8 -7.77 10.73 -22.40
N ARG A 9 -8.15 10.26 -23.58
CA ARG A 9 -8.62 11.13 -24.69
C ARG A 9 -9.86 11.93 -24.33
N THR A 10 -10.80 11.34 -23.54
CA THR A 10 -11.97 12.09 -23.07
C THR A 10 -11.55 13.30 -22.23
N HIS A 11 -10.55 13.12 -21.35
CA HIS A 11 -10.04 14.22 -20.52
C HIS A 11 -9.20 15.22 -21.36
N TRP A 12 -8.33 14.72 -22.26
CA TRP A 12 -7.52 15.59 -23.11
C TRP A 12 -8.35 16.45 -24.06
N ASN A 13 -9.43 15.88 -24.63
CA ASN A 13 -10.38 16.63 -25.47
C ASN A 13 -11.15 17.70 -24.67
N ALA A 14 -11.31 17.51 -23.35
CA ALA A 14 -11.85 18.50 -22.44
C ALA A 14 -10.80 19.49 -21.89
N GLY A 15 -9.60 19.55 -22.52
CA GLY A 15 -8.53 20.47 -22.16
C GLY A 15 -7.66 20.04 -20.96
N ARG A 16 -7.92 18.88 -20.34
CA ARG A 16 -7.15 18.38 -19.18
C ARG A 16 -5.91 17.62 -19.69
N THR A 17 -4.82 18.33 -19.87
CA THR A 17 -3.58 17.76 -20.46
C THR A 17 -2.67 17.11 -19.44
N ARG A 18 -2.75 17.52 -18.15
CA ARG A 18 -1.98 16.92 -17.04
C ARG A 18 -2.80 15.88 -16.29
N LEU A 19 -3.11 14.80 -17.02
CA LEU A 19 -3.84 13.65 -16.54
C LEU A 19 -2.86 12.66 -15.90
N VAL A 20 -3.06 12.33 -14.64
CA VAL A 20 -2.23 11.41 -13.88
C VAL A 20 -2.86 10.02 -13.91
N GLY A 21 -2.11 8.99 -14.27
CA GLY A 21 -2.47 7.59 -14.00
C GLY A 21 -1.70 7.10 -12.78
N ALA A 22 -2.35 6.44 -11.83
CA ALA A 22 -1.69 5.95 -10.62
C ALA A 22 -2.11 4.52 -10.27
N ASP A 23 -1.13 3.74 -9.78
CA ASP A 23 -1.33 2.36 -9.34
C ASP A 23 -0.41 2.04 -8.15
N ALA A 24 -0.79 1.04 -7.34
CA ALA A 24 -0.05 0.57 -6.17
C ALA A 24 0.22 -0.93 -6.23
N VAL A 25 1.38 -1.34 -5.73
CA VAL A 25 1.84 -2.72 -5.72
C VAL A 25 2.33 -3.15 -4.33
N GLY A 26 2.31 -4.46 -4.09
CA GLY A 26 2.79 -5.04 -2.84
C GLY A 26 1.74 -5.11 -1.73
N VAL A 27 0.46 -4.94 -2.04
CA VAL A 27 -0.65 -4.97 -1.06
C VAL A 27 -0.72 -6.31 -0.31
N ALA A 28 -0.72 -7.43 -1.03
CA ALA A 28 -0.88 -8.77 -0.46
C ALA A 28 0.43 -9.45 0.01
N CYS A 29 1.56 -8.73 0.02
CA CYS A 29 2.85 -9.29 0.43
C CYS A 29 2.98 -9.38 1.95
N LEU A 30 3.64 -10.41 2.47
CA LEU A 30 3.98 -10.54 3.89
C LEU A 30 5.13 -9.62 4.31
N SER A 31 5.96 -9.19 3.36
CA SER A 31 7.17 -8.40 3.61
C SER A 31 7.30 -7.21 2.67
N GLY A 32 8.05 -6.23 3.13
CA GLY A 32 8.38 -5.03 2.38
C GLY A 32 7.28 -3.98 2.34
N PRO A 33 7.58 -2.79 1.84
CA PRO A 33 6.63 -1.68 1.76
C PRO A 33 5.55 -1.95 0.72
N VAL A 34 4.42 -1.24 0.84
CA VAL A 34 3.55 -0.99 -0.31
C VAL A 34 4.09 0.23 -1.05
N MET A 35 4.13 0.15 -2.38
CA MET A 35 4.64 1.23 -3.23
C MET A 35 3.59 1.63 -4.27
N ALA A 36 3.58 2.90 -4.63
CA ALA A 36 2.74 3.43 -5.68
C ALA A 36 3.55 4.27 -6.65
N ALA A 37 3.10 4.33 -7.89
CA ALA A 37 3.60 5.28 -8.87
C ALA A 37 2.44 6.09 -9.45
N ALA A 38 2.76 7.32 -9.85
CA ALA A 38 1.89 8.25 -10.54
C ALA A 38 2.61 8.72 -11.81
N VAL A 39 1.99 8.59 -12.96
CA VAL A 39 2.61 8.88 -14.27
C VAL A 39 1.73 9.81 -15.09
N VAL A 40 2.32 10.85 -15.66
CA VAL A 40 1.69 11.72 -16.65
C VAL A 40 2.31 11.43 -18.01
N MET A 41 1.54 10.86 -18.91
CA MET A 41 1.97 10.67 -20.28
C MET A 41 1.62 11.91 -21.13
N PRO A 42 2.45 12.27 -22.14
CA PRO A 42 2.14 13.38 -23.02
C PRO A 42 0.76 13.19 -23.69
N PRO A 43 -0.11 14.23 -23.67
CA PRO A 43 -1.41 14.17 -24.30
C PRO A 43 -1.26 13.92 -25.81
N PHE A 44 -2.13 13.08 -26.36
CA PHE A 44 -2.12 12.65 -27.76
C PHE A 44 -0.80 12.03 -28.27
N GLY A 45 0.18 11.81 -27.37
CA GLY A 45 1.48 11.26 -27.72
C GLY A 45 1.40 9.82 -28.25
N ARG A 46 2.42 9.43 -29.04
CA ARG A 46 2.55 8.05 -29.53
C ARG A 46 2.72 7.08 -28.36
N ARG A 47 1.88 6.05 -28.30
CA ARG A 47 1.96 5.03 -27.25
C ARG A 47 3.27 4.25 -27.32
N ILE A 48 3.79 3.84 -26.17
CA ILE A 48 4.92 2.92 -26.05
C ILE A 48 4.38 1.51 -26.31
N PRO A 49 4.89 0.78 -27.32
CA PRO A 49 4.47 -0.59 -27.58
C PRO A 49 4.77 -1.50 -26.39
N GLY A 50 3.87 -2.43 -26.10
CA GLY A 50 4.07 -3.44 -25.05
C GLY A 50 3.59 -3.04 -23.65
N ILE A 51 3.20 -1.80 -23.40
CA ILE A 51 2.56 -1.42 -22.12
C ILE A 51 1.25 -2.19 -21.98
N ARG A 52 1.12 -2.89 -20.85
CA ARG A 52 -0.06 -3.62 -20.39
C ARG A 52 0.00 -3.77 -18.88
N ASP A 53 -1.01 -4.36 -18.25
CA ASP A 53 -1.00 -4.76 -16.84
C ASP A 53 0.35 -5.42 -16.48
N SER A 54 1.01 -4.92 -15.45
CA SER A 54 2.36 -5.34 -15.05
C SER A 54 2.44 -6.84 -14.68
N LYS A 55 1.34 -7.43 -14.25
CA LYS A 55 1.22 -8.85 -13.91
C LYS A 55 1.23 -9.74 -15.16
N MET A 56 0.86 -9.18 -16.33
CA MET A 56 0.87 -9.86 -17.63
C MET A 56 2.22 -9.75 -18.35
N LEU A 57 3.21 -9.12 -17.73
CA LEU A 57 4.55 -8.95 -18.25
C LEU A 57 5.55 -9.77 -17.47
N SER A 58 6.51 -10.38 -18.16
CA SER A 58 7.68 -10.95 -17.49
C SER A 58 8.52 -9.84 -16.84
N ARG A 59 9.36 -10.21 -15.88
CA ARG A 59 10.29 -9.28 -15.25
C ARG A 59 11.17 -8.56 -16.27
N ALA A 60 11.73 -9.31 -17.23
CA ALA A 60 12.55 -8.75 -18.30
C ALA A 60 11.79 -7.73 -19.18
N GLN A 61 10.50 -8.00 -19.47
CA GLN A 61 9.67 -7.06 -20.22
C GLN A 61 9.41 -5.77 -19.42
N ARG A 62 9.13 -5.86 -18.12
CA ARG A 62 8.96 -4.69 -17.25
C ARG A 62 10.24 -3.86 -17.16
N GLU A 63 11.38 -4.52 -16.96
CA GLU A 63 12.70 -3.86 -16.89
C GLU A 63 13.05 -3.14 -18.20
N ARG A 64 12.70 -3.71 -19.35
CA ARG A 64 12.87 -3.06 -20.65
C ARG A 64 11.96 -1.85 -20.86
N LEU A 65 10.71 -1.92 -20.39
CA LEU A 65 9.73 -0.84 -20.55
C LEU A 65 9.98 0.32 -19.57
N PHE A 66 10.47 0.03 -18.39
CA PHE A 66 10.69 1.01 -17.33
C PHE A 66 11.49 2.24 -17.80
N PRO A 67 12.71 2.13 -18.33
CA PRO A 67 13.48 3.30 -18.77
C PRO A 67 12.79 4.04 -19.92
N ILE A 68 12.03 3.36 -20.77
CA ILE A 68 11.29 4.01 -21.85
C ILE A 68 10.15 4.85 -21.27
N ILE A 69 9.41 4.33 -20.27
CA ILE A 69 8.35 5.08 -19.58
C ILE A 69 8.96 6.30 -18.89
N MET A 70 10.06 6.11 -18.13
CA MET A 70 10.73 7.19 -17.39
C MET A 70 11.19 8.34 -18.29
N ARG A 71 11.66 8.05 -19.51
CA ARG A 71 12.08 9.08 -20.49
C ARG A 71 10.92 9.75 -21.20
N ARG A 72 9.80 9.05 -21.39
CA ARG A 72 8.68 9.55 -22.19
C ARG A 72 7.55 10.17 -21.38
N ALA A 73 7.47 9.86 -20.11
CA ALA A 73 6.52 10.49 -19.22
C ALA A 73 6.90 11.96 -18.99
N SER A 74 5.92 12.85 -19.01
CA SER A 74 6.13 14.26 -18.64
C SER A 74 6.47 14.42 -17.17
N PHE A 75 5.88 13.56 -16.33
CA PHE A 75 6.14 13.50 -14.88
C PHE A 75 5.99 12.07 -14.38
N VAL A 76 6.81 11.73 -13.39
CA VAL A 76 6.71 10.48 -12.62
C VAL A 76 6.86 10.79 -11.13
N GLY A 77 5.88 10.39 -10.34
CA GLY A 77 5.93 10.43 -8.88
C GLY A 77 5.95 9.01 -8.32
N ILE A 78 6.77 8.78 -7.29
CA ILE A 78 6.84 7.49 -6.60
C ILE A 78 6.57 7.72 -5.13
N GLY A 79 5.68 6.94 -4.54
CA GLY A 79 5.34 6.96 -3.13
C GLY A 79 5.46 5.57 -2.52
N ALA A 80 5.73 5.51 -1.24
CA ALA A 80 5.76 4.27 -0.49
C ALA A 80 5.17 4.47 0.90
N ALA A 81 4.63 3.40 1.49
CA ALA A 81 4.40 3.30 2.92
C ALA A 81 5.22 2.13 3.46
N SER A 82 5.99 2.39 4.50
CA SER A 82 6.87 1.45 5.16
C SER A 82 6.11 0.33 5.87
N VAL A 83 6.81 -0.72 6.26
CA VAL A 83 6.24 -1.80 7.08
C VAL A 83 5.66 -1.26 8.38
N ALA A 84 6.37 -0.38 9.07
CA ALA A 84 5.88 0.23 10.30
C ALA A 84 4.59 1.06 10.10
N GLU A 85 4.47 1.75 8.95
CA GLU A 85 3.23 2.46 8.62
C GLU A 85 2.09 1.49 8.27
N ILE A 86 2.39 0.37 7.60
CA ILE A 86 1.41 -0.69 7.33
C ILE A 86 0.88 -1.29 8.64
N ASP A 87 1.77 -1.61 9.56
CA ASP A 87 1.40 -2.21 10.85
C ASP A 87 0.59 -1.24 11.73
N ARG A 88 0.87 0.06 11.65
CA ARG A 88 0.15 1.10 12.39
C ARG A 88 -1.20 1.46 11.77
N LEU A 89 -1.26 1.59 10.44
CA LEU A 89 -2.42 2.16 9.73
C LEU A 89 -3.36 1.11 9.14
N ASN A 90 -2.96 -0.15 9.08
CA ASN A 90 -3.40 -1.25 8.23
C ASN A 90 -3.05 -1.04 6.75
N ILE A 91 -3.17 -2.13 5.97
CA ILE A 91 -2.75 -2.15 4.55
C ILE A 91 -3.59 -1.23 3.66
N TYR A 92 -4.88 -1.06 3.95
CA TYR A 92 -5.76 -0.18 3.18
C TYR A 92 -5.30 1.29 3.28
N HIS A 93 -5.16 1.80 4.49
CA HIS A 93 -4.73 3.19 4.71
C HIS A 93 -3.27 3.43 4.31
N ALA A 94 -2.39 2.44 4.50
CA ALA A 94 -1.00 2.51 4.04
C ALA A 94 -0.91 2.55 2.51
N THR A 95 -1.76 1.80 1.79
CA THR A 95 -1.83 1.86 0.33
C THR A 95 -2.27 3.25 -0.14
N ASN A 96 -3.29 3.81 0.49
CA ASN A 96 -3.77 5.16 0.21
C ASN A 96 -2.69 6.22 0.49
N LEU A 97 -1.93 6.06 1.57
CA LEU A 97 -0.79 6.93 1.89
C LEU A 97 0.29 6.86 0.81
N ALA A 98 0.66 5.67 0.34
CA ALA A 98 1.62 5.50 -0.75
C ALA A 98 1.11 6.14 -2.05
N MET A 99 -0.17 5.93 -2.39
CA MET A 99 -0.82 6.52 -3.56
C MET A 99 -0.81 8.05 -3.48
N ARG A 100 -1.25 8.62 -2.35
CA ARG A 100 -1.20 10.06 -2.09
C ARG A 100 0.20 10.63 -2.25
N ARG A 101 1.22 9.98 -1.65
CA ARG A 101 2.63 10.39 -1.76
C ARG A 101 3.12 10.40 -3.20
N ALA A 102 2.73 9.41 -4.01
CA ALA A 102 3.08 9.36 -5.42
C ALA A 102 2.43 10.50 -6.22
N ILE A 103 1.11 10.66 -6.07
CA ILE A 103 0.32 11.64 -6.83
C ILE A 103 0.72 13.07 -6.45
N CYS A 104 0.95 13.36 -5.16
CA CYS A 104 1.31 14.71 -4.70
C CYS A 104 2.70 15.17 -5.20
N ARG A 105 3.53 14.28 -5.74
CA ARG A 105 4.79 14.66 -6.42
C ARG A 105 4.59 15.19 -7.83
N ILE A 106 3.39 15.06 -8.39
CA ILE A 106 3.07 15.61 -9.70
C ILE A 106 2.58 17.05 -9.55
N PRO A 107 3.31 18.05 -10.08
CA PRO A 107 2.88 19.44 -10.00
C PRO A 107 1.71 19.72 -10.94
N ARG A 108 0.83 20.64 -10.56
CA ARG A 108 -0.26 21.17 -11.40
C ARG A 108 -1.10 20.08 -12.09
N ARG A 109 -1.37 18.97 -11.37
CA ARG A 109 -2.25 17.90 -11.87
C ARG A 109 -3.69 18.41 -12.02
N GLU A 110 -4.34 18.06 -13.12
CA GLU A 110 -5.71 18.52 -13.43
C GLU A 110 -6.76 17.47 -13.12
N HIS A 111 -6.40 16.19 -13.31
CA HIS A 111 -7.24 15.06 -12.91
C HIS A 111 -6.41 13.81 -12.70
N VAL A 112 -6.88 12.91 -11.84
CA VAL A 112 -6.18 11.67 -11.50
C VAL A 112 -7.04 10.46 -11.83
N LEU A 113 -6.46 9.47 -12.53
CA LEU A 113 -7.05 8.16 -12.74
C LEU A 113 -6.33 7.17 -11.84
N ILE A 114 -7.02 6.50 -10.94
CA ILE A 114 -6.44 5.52 -10.03
C ILE A 114 -6.95 4.11 -10.34
N ASP A 115 -6.08 3.11 -10.19
CA ASP A 115 -6.52 1.71 -10.19
C ASP A 115 -7.30 1.37 -8.91
N GLY A 116 -8.41 0.64 -9.08
CA GLY A 116 -9.19 0.11 -7.96
C GLY A 116 -10.47 0.86 -7.67
N LEU A 117 -10.91 0.76 -6.41
CA LEU A 117 -12.13 1.37 -5.92
C LEU A 117 -11.91 2.80 -5.43
N ARG A 118 -13.01 3.54 -5.29
CA ARG A 118 -12.96 4.89 -4.71
C ARG A 118 -12.41 4.85 -3.28
N VAL A 119 -11.51 5.78 -2.98
CA VAL A 119 -10.88 5.95 -1.68
C VAL A 119 -11.48 7.16 -0.99
N HIS A 120 -12.11 6.94 0.15
CA HIS A 120 -12.71 8.03 0.93
C HIS A 120 -11.65 9.03 1.40
N GLY A 121 -11.90 10.33 1.23
CA GLY A 121 -11.01 11.42 1.64
C GLY A 121 -9.75 11.59 0.78
N LEU A 122 -9.56 10.83 -0.30
CA LEU A 122 -8.41 11.00 -1.18
C LEU A 122 -8.45 12.31 -1.94
N GLU A 123 -9.65 12.77 -2.36
CA GLU A 123 -9.87 14.03 -3.09
C GLU A 123 -9.34 15.26 -2.37
N GLU A 124 -9.39 15.30 -1.04
CA GLU A 124 -8.87 16.39 -0.20
C GLU A 124 -7.36 16.62 -0.41
N HIS A 125 -6.65 15.56 -0.79
CA HIS A 125 -5.21 15.58 -0.95
C HIS A 125 -4.74 15.65 -2.40
N VAL A 126 -5.44 14.95 -3.30
CA VAL A 126 -5.00 14.81 -4.70
C VAL A 126 -5.82 15.64 -5.67
N GLY A 127 -6.94 16.20 -5.24
CA GLY A 127 -7.90 16.91 -6.08
C GLY A 127 -8.85 15.94 -6.80
N SER A 128 -9.42 16.39 -7.92
CA SER A 128 -10.38 15.60 -8.70
C SER A 128 -9.76 14.29 -9.20
N TYR A 129 -10.44 13.16 -8.97
CA TYR A 129 -9.99 11.86 -9.44
C TYR A 129 -11.14 10.94 -9.87
N THR A 130 -10.81 9.93 -10.66
CA THR A 130 -11.70 8.82 -11.04
C THR A 130 -11.04 7.50 -10.68
N ALA A 131 -11.75 6.67 -9.94
CA ALA A 131 -11.34 5.30 -9.65
C ALA A 131 -11.84 4.37 -10.77
N ILE A 132 -10.95 3.50 -11.25
CA ILE A 132 -11.23 2.60 -12.37
C ILE A 132 -10.86 1.19 -11.92
N VAL A 133 -11.86 0.33 -11.73
CA VAL A 133 -11.63 -1.07 -11.39
C VAL A 133 -10.87 -1.76 -12.52
N ARG A 134 -9.76 -2.43 -12.19
CA ARG A 134 -8.81 -3.01 -13.16
C ARG A 134 -8.31 -1.97 -14.17
N GLY A 135 -8.04 -0.76 -13.68
CA GLY A 135 -7.60 0.35 -14.51
C GLY A 135 -6.30 0.07 -15.26
N ASP A 136 -5.40 -0.72 -14.70
CA ASP A 136 -4.18 -1.21 -15.33
C ASP A 136 -4.42 -2.04 -16.60
N ALA A 137 -5.59 -2.67 -16.73
CA ALA A 137 -6.00 -3.41 -17.93
C ALA A 137 -6.69 -2.51 -18.97
N HIS A 138 -7.25 -1.36 -18.60
CA HIS A 138 -8.11 -0.53 -19.45
C HIS A 138 -7.49 0.82 -19.82
N CYS A 139 -6.74 1.43 -18.88
CA CYS A 139 -6.21 2.78 -18.95
C CYS A 139 -4.69 2.75 -19.15
N TYR A 140 -4.21 3.41 -20.18
CA TYR A 140 -2.81 3.38 -20.58
C TYR A 140 -1.86 4.03 -19.55
N SER A 141 -2.26 5.15 -18.97
CA SER A 141 -1.49 5.86 -17.95
C SER A 141 -1.40 5.08 -16.63
N ILE A 142 -2.49 4.39 -16.23
CA ILE A 142 -2.48 3.50 -15.07
C ILE A 142 -1.58 2.28 -15.33
N ALA A 143 -1.65 1.67 -16.51
CA ALA A 143 -0.77 0.56 -16.88
C ALA A 143 0.71 0.97 -16.86
N ALA A 144 1.05 2.18 -17.32
CA ALA A 144 2.40 2.71 -17.22
C ALA A 144 2.84 2.87 -15.76
N ALA A 145 1.96 3.41 -14.89
CA ALA A 145 2.20 3.54 -13.46
C ALA A 145 2.40 2.17 -12.78
N SER A 146 1.58 1.17 -13.12
CA SER A 146 1.70 -0.21 -12.64
C SER A 146 3.10 -0.79 -12.92
N ILE A 147 3.62 -0.62 -14.13
CA ILE A 147 4.97 -1.08 -14.49
C ILE A 147 6.03 -0.36 -13.65
N VAL A 148 5.93 0.97 -13.52
CA VAL A 148 6.89 1.76 -12.72
C VAL A 148 6.89 1.32 -11.26
N ALA A 149 5.72 1.24 -10.65
CA ALA A 149 5.59 0.82 -9.25
C ALA A 149 6.15 -0.59 -9.04
N LYS A 150 5.83 -1.53 -9.95
CA LYS A 150 6.28 -2.92 -9.87
C LYS A 150 7.79 -3.05 -9.99
N VAL A 151 8.42 -2.38 -10.95
CA VAL A 151 9.89 -2.42 -11.15
C VAL A 151 10.61 -1.82 -9.94
N MET A 152 10.16 -0.67 -9.45
CA MET A 152 10.77 -0.01 -8.31
C MET A 152 10.68 -0.88 -7.04
N ARG A 153 9.53 -1.54 -6.84
CA ARG A 153 9.38 -2.43 -5.68
C ARG A 153 10.19 -3.70 -5.83
N ASP A 154 10.19 -4.34 -6.98
CA ASP A 154 10.94 -5.58 -7.21
C ASP A 154 12.44 -5.33 -7.00
N ARG A 155 13.00 -4.25 -7.52
CA ARG A 155 14.40 -3.83 -7.27
C ARG A 155 14.71 -3.56 -5.79
N LEU A 156 13.75 -3.05 -5.04
CA LEU A 156 13.91 -2.91 -3.59
C LEU A 156 13.97 -4.27 -2.91
N MET A 157 13.06 -5.19 -3.27
CA MET A 157 13.03 -6.53 -2.70
C MET A 157 14.28 -7.34 -3.03
N ASP A 158 14.89 -7.18 -4.22
CA ASP A 158 16.18 -7.79 -4.57
C ASP A 158 17.30 -7.32 -3.64
N ARG A 159 17.38 -6.02 -3.35
CA ARG A 159 18.39 -5.50 -2.41
C ARG A 159 18.18 -6.02 -0.99
N LEU A 160 16.91 -6.22 -0.59
CA LEU A 160 16.60 -6.82 0.69
C LEU A 160 16.93 -8.31 0.72
N ALA A 161 16.70 -9.04 -0.38
CA ALA A 161 17.05 -10.45 -0.52
C ALA A 161 18.56 -10.69 -0.32
N ALA A 162 19.41 -9.85 -0.92
CA ALA A 162 20.84 -9.92 -0.72
C ALA A 162 21.28 -9.78 0.76
N ARG A 163 20.51 -9.05 1.56
CA ARG A 163 20.77 -8.85 3.00
C ARG A 163 20.08 -9.89 3.89
N TYR A 164 19.01 -10.49 3.41
CA TYR A 164 18.17 -11.45 4.13
C TYR A 164 17.87 -12.65 3.21
N PRO A 165 18.86 -13.54 2.96
CA PRO A 165 18.79 -14.56 1.91
C PRO A 165 17.80 -15.71 2.20
N HIS A 166 17.33 -15.86 3.45
CA HIS A 166 16.55 -17.03 3.87
C HIS A 166 15.06 -17.00 3.46
N TYR A 167 14.57 -15.88 2.87
CA TYR A 167 13.14 -15.67 2.61
C TYR A 167 12.76 -15.79 1.14
N GLY A 168 13.72 -16.02 0.23
CA GLY A 168 13.51 -16.15 -1.22
C GLY A 168 12.94 -14.89 -1.86
N TRP A 169 13.20 -13.68 -1.30
CA TRP A 169 12.62 -12.42 -1.77
C TRP A 169 13.06 -12.03 -3.18
N GLU A 170 14.17 -12.54 -3.68
CA GLU A 170 14.64 -12.37 -5.06
C GLU A 170 13.67 -12.99 -6.10
N HIS A 171 12.91 -14.01 -5.69
CA HIS A 171 11.95 -14.70 -6.52
C HIS A 171 10.51 -14.32 -6.16
N ASN A 172 10.15 -14.40 -4.88
CA ASN A 172 8.79 -14.20 -4.41
C ASN A 172 8.44 -12.73 -4.13
N VAL A 173 9.41 -11.82 -4.12
CA VAL A 173 9.27 -10.38 -3.85
C VAL A 173 8.39 -10.07 -2.62
N GLY A 174 8.43 -10.95 -1.63
CA GLY A 174 7.72 -10.82 -0.37
C GLY A 174 6.30 -11.43 -0.34
N TYR A 175 5.85 -12.10 -1.40
CA TYR A 175 4.59 -12.86 -1.38
C TYR A 175 4.72 -14.11 -0.52
N ALA A 176 3.57 -14.61 -0.03
CA ALA A 176 3.43 -15.75 0.88
C ALA A 176 3.66 -17.11 0.19
N THR A 177 4.76 -17.28 -0.55
CA THR A 177 5.16 -18.56 -1.14
C THR A 177 5.55 -19.57 -0.05
N LEU A 178 5.67 -20.83 -0.41
CA LEU A 178 6.10 -21.87 0.51
C LEU A 178 7.50 -21.56 1.09
N ASP A 179 8.45 -21.18 0.23
CA ASP A 179 9.82 -20.84 0.64
C ASP A 179 9.83 -19.65 1.60
N HIS A 180 9.04 -18.61 1.34
CA HIS A 180 8.94 -17.47 2.25
C HIS A 180 8.39 -17.86 3.62
N ARG A 181 7.37 -18.73 3.66
CA ARG A 181 6.80 -19.22 4.92
C ARG A 181 7.78 -20.08 5.71
N ARG A 182 8.46 -21.01 5.03
CA ARG A 182 9.54 -21.82 5.64
C ARG A 182 10.65 -20.94 6.20
N GLY A 183 11.10 -19.96 5.42
CA GLY A 183 12.09 -19.00 5.90
C GLY A 183 11.67 -18.23 7.15
N ILE A 184 10.38 -17.89 7.28
CA ILE A 184 9.84 -17.28 8.50
C ILE A 184 9.82 -18.28 9.66
N GLU A 185 9.42 -19.53 9.43
CA GLU A 185 9.36 -20.59 10.45
C GLU A 185 10.77 -20.96 10.97
N GLU A 186 11.78 -21.05 10.09
CA GLU A 186 13.14 -21.48 10.42
C GLU A 186 14.02 -20.34 10.96
N HIS A 187 13.84 -19.12 10.46
CA HIS A 187 14.74 -17.98 10.77
C HIS A 187 14.03 -16.81 11.47
N GLY A 188 12.74 -16.98 11.80
CA GLY A 188 11.95 -15.95 12.43
C GLY A 188 11.60 -14.80 11.50
N ILE A 189 11.09 -13.71 12.07
CA ILE A 189 10.70 -12.52 11.34
C ILE A 189 11.81 -11.46 11.37
N THR A 190 11.87 -10.63 10.34
CA THR A 190 12.71 -9.43 10.29
C THR A 190 11.88 -8.17 10.46
N ARG A 191 12.52 -7.01 10.60
CA ARG A 191 11.85 -5.70 10.60
C ARG A 191 11.11 -5.37 9.28
N PHE A 192 11.28 -6.17 8.24
CA PHE A 192 10.60 -6.00 6.96
C PHE A 192 9.38 -6.91 6.82
N HIS A 193 9.08 -7.78 7.79
CA HIS A 193 7.84 -8.53 7.84
C HIS A 193 6.72 -7.71 8.48
N ARG A 194 5.52 -7.81 7.94
CA ARG A 194 4.33 -7.06 8.38
C ARG A 194 3.67 -7.78 9.54
N ARG A 195 3.97 -7.38 10.76
CA ARG A 195 3.48 -8.01 12.00
C ARG A 195 1.96 -7.98 12.15
N SER A 196 1.30 -6.98 11.58
CA SER A 196 -0.16 -6.88 11.55
C SER A 196 -0.84 -7.95 10.71
N PHE A 197 -0.09 -8.63 9.81
CA PHE A 197 -0.65 -9.69 8.96
C PHE A 197 -0.75 -11.00 9.76
N ALA A 198 -1.94 -11.62 9.75
CA ALA A 198 -2.25 -12.79 10.58
C ALA A 198 -1.21 -13.93 10.46
N ARG A 199 -0.71 -14.21 9.24
CA ARG A 199 0.29 -15.27 9.01
C ARG A 199 1.65 -14.96 9.63
N VAL A 200 2.06 -13.69 9.67
CA VAL A 200 3.32 -13.26 10.29
C VAL A 200 3.17 -13.27 11.81
N ARG A 201 2.04 -12.77 12.30
CA ARG A 201 1.71 -12.75 13.75
C ARG A 201 1.66 -14.16 14.35
N ALA A 202 1.12 -15.15 13.63
CA ALA A 202 1.01 -16.51 14.13
C ALA A 202 2.39 -17.13 14.45
N VAL A 203 3.41 -16.87 13.63
CA VAL A 203 4.78 -17.34 13.89
C VAL A 203 5.41 -16.59 15.06
N GLU A 204 5.24 -15.27 15.13
CA GLU A 204 5.78 -14.46 16.22
C GLU A 204 5.23 -14.90 17.60
N VAL A 205 3.93 -15.18 17.69
CA VAL A 205 3.28 -15.67 18.91
C VAL A 205 3.74 -17.09 19.26
N GLY A 206 3.87 -17.98 18.26
CA GLY A 206 4.39 -19.34 18.47
C GLY A 206 5.80 -19.35 19.03
N THR A 207 6.70 -18.57 18.45
CA THR A 207 8.08 -18.44 18.90
C THR A 207 8.17 -17.83 20.32
N GLN A 208 7.32 -16.89 20.67
CA GLN A 208 7.28 -16.29 22.00
C GLN A 208 6.82 -17.28 23.06
N LEU A 209 5.80 -18.10 22.76
CA LEU A 209 5.33 -19.17 23.63
C LEU A 209 6.39 -20.25 23.86
N GLU A 210 7.13 -20.63 22.81
CA GLU A 210 8.24 -21.60 22.94
C GLU A 210 9.38 -21.05 23.81
N LEU A 211 9.73 -19.77 23.70
CA LEU A 211 10.72 -19.11 24.53
C LEU A 211 10.27 -19.02 26.01
N GLU A 212 9.01 -18.73 26.27
CA GLU A 212 8.45 -18.69 27.63
C GLU A 212 8.41 -20.08 28.27
N LEU A 213 8.13 -21.14 27.48
CA LEU A 213 8.14 -22.52 27.93
C LEU A 213 9.56 -23.07 28.13
N ALA A 214 10.54 -22.62 27.34
CA ALA A 214 11.95 -23.02 27.43
C ALA A 214 12.70 -22.33 28.57
N THR A 215 12.13 -21.31 29.21
CA THR A 215 12.70 -20.60 30.38
C THR A 215 11.89 -20.89 31.64
N PRO A 216 11.99 -22.08 32.26
CA PRO A 216 11.32 -22.37 33.49
C PRO A 216 12.09 -21.70 34.65
N GLY A 217 11.59 -20.57 35.15
CA GLY A 217 12.02 -20.07 36.45
C GLY A 217 12.53 -18.63 36.55
N LEU A 218 11.76 -17.66 36.13
CA LEU A 218 11.82 -16.29 36.70
C LEU A 218 10.41 -15.74 36.93
N SER A 219 9.51 -16.60 37.45
CA SER A 219 8.19 -16.17 37.88
C SER A 219 8.18 -16.07 39.42
N GLY A 220 8.75 -15.03 39.92
CA GLY A 220 8.66 -14.64 41.31
C GLY A 220 8.31 -13.16 41.39
N VAL A 221 7.05 -12.82 41.23
CA VAL A 221 6.23 -11.84 41.93
C VAL A 221 4.93 -11.68 41.13
N ARG A 222 3.95 -12.49 41.49
CA ARG A 222 2.56 -12.17 41.11
C ARG A 222 2.10 -11.04 42.05
N SER A 223 2.11 -9.82 41.57
CA SER A 223 1.25 -8.78 42.12
C SER A 223 -0.18 -9.07 41.66
N SER A 224 -1.02 -9.51 42.58
CA SER A 224 -2.45 -9.65 42.33
C SER A 224 -3.02 -8.32 41.86
N PRO A 225 -3.85 -8.29 40.82
CA PRO A 225 -4.56 -7.06 40.44
C PRO A 225 -5.56 -6.76 41.56
N SER A 226 -5.37 -5.64 42.27
CA SER A 226 -6.34 -5.05 43.19
C SER A 226 -7.66 -4.84 42.41
N ARG A 227 -8.74 -5.41 42.98
CA ARG A 227 -10.10 -5.19 42.52
C ARG A 227 -10.38 -3.70 42.42
N PRO A 228 -10.92 -3.20 41.31
CA PRO A 228 -11.38 -1.81 41.26
C PRO A 228 -12.56 -1.63 42.23
N GLU A 229 -12.50 -0.59 43.07
CA GLU A 229 -13.60 -0.18 43.93
C GLU A 229 -14.82 0.22 43.08
N PRO A 230 -16.05 -0.05 43.56
CA PRO A 230 -17.28 0.30 42.87
C PRO A 230 -17.48 1.83 42.84
N ILE A 231 -17.70 2.37 41.68
CA ILE A 231 -18.01 3.78 41.43
C ILE A 231 -19.36 4.11 42.10
N PRO A 232 -19.49 5.13 42.95
CA PRO A 232 -20.74 5.50 43.57
C PRO A 232 -21.74 6.03 42.53
N SER A 233 -22.96 5.52 42.55
CA SER A 233 -24.08 5.92 41.72
C SER A 233 -24.47 7.38 41.93
N VAL A 234 -24.42 8.18 40.90
CA VAL A 234 -24.92 9.55 40.87
C VAL A 234 -26.45 9.52 40.91
N ARG A 235 -27.02 9.86 42.08
CA ARG A 235 -28.47 10.13 42.24
C ARG A 235 -28.88 11.29 41.36
N GLN A 236 -29.83 11.04 40.48
CA GLN A 236 -30.57 12.05 39.72
C GLN A 236 -31.26 13.02 40.69
N ARG A 237 -30.81 14.25 40.76
CA ARG A 237 -31.59 15.37 41.36
C ARG A 237 -32.51 15.93 40.27
N ARG A 238 -33.78 15.59 40.35
CA ARG A 238 -34.85 16.32 39.66
C ARG A 238 -34.99 17.70 40.31
N HIS A 239 -34.69 18.77 39.59
CA HIS A 239 -35.16 20.11 39.95
C HIS A 239 -36.41 20.44 39.09
N ARG A 240 -37.53 20.53 39.81
CA ARG A 240 -38.70 21.25 39.36
C ARG A 240 -38.34 22.75 39.34
N ALA A 241 -38.53 23.39 38.22
CA ALA A 241 -38.64 24.84 38.15
C ALA A 241 -40.06 25.17 37.67
N GLY A 242 -40.76 25.85 38.54
CA GLY A 242 -42.12 26.30 38.34
C GLY A 242 -42.18 27.53 37.41
N ILE A 243 -43.25 27.56 36.72
CA ILE A 243 -43.78 28.66 35.88
C ILE A 243 -44.12 29.83 36.84
N GLN A 244 -43.71 31.05 36.50
CA GLN A 244 -44.50 32.25 36.79
C GLN A 244 -44.26 33.29 35.69
N ALA A 245 -45.38 33.79 35.17
CA ALA A 245 -45.57 34.81 34.18
C ALA A 245 -45.24 36.23 34.70
N ARG A 246 -44.68 37.05 33.85
CA ARG A 246 -45.17 38.38 33.48
C ARG A 246 -44.51 38.83 32.22
#